data_987879b253d11f1d0448b782471ed070
#
_entry.id   987879b253d11f1d0448b782471ed070
#
_cell.length_a   1.000
_cell.length_b   1.000
_cell.length_c   1.000
_cell.angle_alpha   90.00
_cell.angle_beta   90.00
_cell.angle_gamma   90.00
#
_symmetry.space_group_name_H-M   'P 1'
#
loop_
_entity.id
_entity.type
_entity.pdbx_description
1 polymer ?
#
loop_
_entity_poly.entity_id
_entity_poly.type
_entity_poly.pdbx_seq_one_letter_code
_entity_poly.pdbx_strand_id
1 'polypeptide(L)'
;MYSPEAMESANPTPSATSVTAVIIARNEEQMIANCLETLRWCDERLVLDTGSTDHTREIAERSGAKVVKAKGTTFAQWRNEAAQHVSTAWILYIDADERVTPALAKVIQGRLQRVEFDAYTLRRNNIHFGKWMQHGGWQNDVLLRLMKKEKLRGWQGDVHEHAEITGRLGTIDEPLVHLTHRNLFDGLRKSADWTDIEAHLLLEAGHPKVGPLRLVKIVVFDLINRVFIKLAWKDGQEGVIEAMIQSMNRFLVYTRLWELQQKPPLEKRYELVEQEIQRQWRS
;
A
#
# COMPACT_ATOMS: atom_id res chain seq x y z
N MET A 1 -36.60 -49.45 -3.21
CA MET A 1 -36.15 -48.24 -2.48
C MET A 1 -34.93 -47.69 -3.22
N TYR A 2 -35.13 -46.69 -4.05
CA TYR A 2 -34.07 -45.96 -4.73
C TYR A 2 -33.74 -44.75 -3.86
N SER A 3 -32.50 -44.66 -3.33
CA SER A 3 -31.96 -43.46 -2.70
C SER A 3 -31.54 -42.49 -3.80
N PRO A 4 -31.95 -41.20 -3.79
CA PRO A 4 -31.40 -40.22 -4.67
C PRO A 4 -30.05 -39.78 -4.09
N GLU A 5 -28.97 -40.14 -4.79
CA GLU A 5 -27.66 -39.53 -4.56
C GLU A 5 -27.76 -38.00 -4.80
N ALA A 6 -27.45 -37.25 -3.78
CA ALA A 6 -27.33 -35.80 -3.85
C ALA A 6 -26.25 -35.46 -4.88
N MET A 7 -26.65 -34.94 -6.04
CA MET A 7 -25.75 -34.29 -6.97
C MET A 7 -25.12 -33.06 -6.25
N GLU A 8 -23.90 -33.23 -5.80
CA GLU A 8 -23.03 -32.14 -5.37
C GLU A 8 -22.87 -31.19 -6.57
N SER A 9 -23.50 -30.02 -6.51
CA SER A 9 -23.44 -29.02 -7.57
C SER A 9 -21.97 -28.53 -7.64
N ALA A 10 -21.22 -29.10 -8.57
CA ALA A 10 -19.89 -28.59 -8.90
C ALA A 10 -20.04 -27.11 -9.29
N ASN A 11 -19.43 -26.22 -8.52
CA ASN A 11 -19.34 -24.80 -8.90
C ASN A 11 -18.72 -24.72 -10.31
N PRO A 12 -19.32 -24.00 -11.25
CA PRO A 12 -18.79 -23.91 -12.61
C PRO A 12 -17.37 -23.39 -12.57
N THR A 13 -16.46 -24.04 -13.28
CA THR A 13 -15.08 -23.59 -13.43
C THR A 13 -15.08 -22.15 -13.94
N PRO A 14 -14.40 -21.20 -13.27
CA PRO A 14 -14.41 -19.82 -13.70
C PRO A 14 -13.80 -19.67 -15.09
N SER A 15 -14.31 -18.69 -15.88
CA SER A 15 -13.71 -18.36 -17.18
C SER A 15 -12.21 -18.07 -17.01
N ALA A 16 -11.39 -18.57 -17.92
CA ALA A 16 -9.92 -18.38 -17.90
C ALA A 16 -9.51 -16.90 -17.93
N THR A 17 -10.40 -16.01 -18.34
CA THR A 17 -10.19 -14.56 -18.43
C THR A 17 -10.89 -13.78 -17.31
N SER A 18 -11.60 -14.47 -16.40
CA SER A 18 -12.33 -13.83 -15.33
C SER A 18 -11.39 -13.20 -14.29
N VAL A 19 -11.73 -12.01 -13.82
CA VAL A 19 -10.90 -11.23 -12.91
C VAL A 19 -11.69 -10.65 -11.74
N THR A 20 -11.16 -10.82 -10.53
CA THR A 20 -11.63 -10.13 -9.32
C THR A 20 -10.71 -8.96 -9.02
N ALA A 21 -11.28 -7.76 -8.93
CA ALA A 21 -10.57 -6.64 -8.32
C ALA A 21 -10.63 -6.75 -6.79
N VAL A 22 -9.47 -6.73 -6.15
CA VAL A 22 -9.32 -6.84 -4.69
C VAL A 22 -8.82 -5.51 -4.14
N ILE A 23 -9.58 -4.92 -3.22
CA ILE A 23 -9.24 -3.67 -2.54
C ILE A 23 -9.10 -3.96 -1.05
N ILE A 24 -7.95 -3.57 -0.46
CA ILE A 24 -7.77 -3.57 0.99
C ILE A 24 -8.05 -2.15 1.45
N ALA A 25 -9.02 -1.97 2.35
CA ALA A 25 -9.48 -0.65 2.75
C ALA A 25 -9.59 -0.48 4.27
N ARG A 26 -9.25 0.72 4.74
CA ARG A 26 -9.51 1.18 6.11
C ARG A 26 -9.74 2.68 6.11
N ASN A 27 -10.95 3.12 6.47
CA ASN A 27 -11.34 4.53 6.55
C ASN A 27 -11.14 5.27 5.20
N GLU A 28 -11.70 4.69 4.12
CA GLU A 28 -11.60 5.20 2.76
C GLU A 28 -12.97 5.66 2.21
N GLU A 29 -13.90 6.11 3.07
CA GLU A 29 -15.26 6.53 2.67
C GLU A 29 -15.28 7.55 1.54
N GLN A 30 -14.27 8.44 1.45
CA GLN A 30 -14.16 9.46 0.41
C GLN A 30 -13.65 8.92 -0.94
N MET A 31 -13.00 7.74 -0.94
CA MET A 31 -12.28 7.24 -2.11
C MET A 31 -12.88 5.97 -2.70
N ILE A 32 -13.46 5.12 -1.85
CA ILE A 32 -13.84 3.75 -2.21
C ILE A 32 -14.90 3.69 -3.32
N ALA A 33 -15.90 4.57 -3.32
CA ALA A 33 -16.94 4.58 -4.35
C ALA A 33 -16.36 4.82 -5.75
N ASN A 34 -15.53 5.85 -5.90
CA ASN A 34 -14.90 6.19 -7.16
C ASN A 34 -13.84 5.17 -7.60
N CYS A 35 -13.17 4.49 -6.65
CA CYS A 35 -12.31 3.35 -6.96
C CYS A 35 -13.11 2.22 -7.59
N LEU A 36 -14.17 1.76 -6.92
CA LEU A 36 -15.05 0.68 -7.37
C LEU A 36 -15.73 0.99 -8.70
N GLU A 37 -16.05 2.26 -8.97
CA GLU A 37 -16.61 2.69 -10.25
C GLU A 37 -15.65 2.39 -11.41
N THR A 38 -14.34 2.64 -11.25
CA THR A 38 -13.33 2.36 -12.29
C THR A 38 -13.07 0.86 -12.49
N LEU A 39 -13.64 0.00 -11.64
CA LEU A 39 -13.47 -1.45 -11.64
C LEU A 39 -14.73 -2.22 -12.08
N ARG A 40 -15.76 -1.53 -12.61
CA ARG A 40 -17.02 -2.16 -13.06
C ARG A 40 -16.84 -3.17 -14.19
N TRP A 41 -15.73 -3.11 -14.90
CA TRP A 41 -15.39 -4.04 -15.97
C TRP A 41 -14.85 -5.39 -15.45
N CYS A 42 -14.51 -5.50 -14.16
CA CYS A 42 -14.12 -6.76 -13.52
C CYS A 42 -15.36 -7.62 -13.25
N ASP A 43 -15.21 -8.95 -13.30
CA ASP A 43 -16.29 -9.91 -13.03
C ASP A 43 -16.75 -9.82 -11.57
N GLU A 44 -15.78 -9.63 -10.66
CA GLU A 44 -16.05 -9.48 -9.23
C GLU A 44 -15.25 -8.29 -8.66
N ARG A 45 -15.79 -7.69 -7.61
CA ARG A 45 -15.11 -6.66 -6.79
C ARG A 45 -15.20 -7.06 -5.34
N LEU A 46 -14.06 -7.24 -4.70
CA LEU A 46 -13.89 -7.65 -3.31
C LEU A 46 -13.22 -6.52 -2.53
N VAL A 47 -13.85 -6.08 -1.47
CA VAL A 47 -13.24 -5.17 -0.49
C VAL A 47 -12.96 -5.95 0.79
N LEU A 48 -11.69 -6.02 1.18
CA LEU A 48 -11.27 -6.52 2.48
C LEU A 48 -11.14 -5.33 3.44
N ASP A 49 -12.11 -5.21 4.35
CA ASP A 49 -12.13 -4.15 5.35
C ASP A 49 -11.27 -4.51 6.56
N THR A 50 -10.21 -3.72 6.80
CA THR A 50 -9.24 -3.95 7.90
C THR A 50 -9.59 -3.21 9.18
N GLY A 51 -10.88 -2.89 9.37
CA GLY A 51 -11.40 -2.28 10.60
C GLY A 51 -11.77 -0.81 10.42
N SER A 52 -12.51 -0.47 9.35
CA SER A 52 -13.06 0.86 9.16
C SER A 52 -14.07 1.24 10.25
N THR A 53 -13.98 2.49 10.68
CA THR A 53 -14.88 3.13 11.65
C THR A 53 -15.76 4.21 11.01
N ASP A 54 -15.55 4.51 9.74
CA ASP A 54 -16.34 5.39 8.89
C ASP A 54 -17.34 4.60 8.02
N HIS A 55 -17.92 5.22 7.01
CA HIS A 55 -18.91 4.60 6.11
C HIS A 55 -18.29 3.78 4.96
N THR A 56 -17.02 3.45 4.99
CA THR A 56 -16.32 2.71 3.92
C THR A 56 -17.05 1.43 3.52
N ARG A 57 -17.48 0.60 4.48
CA ARG A 57 -18.14 -0.69 4.22
C ARG A 57 -19.49 -0.51 3.53
N GLU A 58 -20.33 0.36 4.08
CA GLU A 58 -21.66 0.63 3.55
C GLU A 58 -21.62 1.19 2.13
N ILE A 59 -20.62 2.06 1.86
CA ILE A 59 -20.40 2.63 0.52
C ILE A 59 -19.93 1.54 -0.44
N ALA A 60 -19.03 0.66 -0.02
CA ALA A 60 -18.53 -0.44 -0.85
C ALA A 60 -19.64 -1.42 -1.22
N GLU A 61 -20.48 -1.84 -0.26
CA GLU A 61 -21.63 -2.71 -0.49
C GLU A 61 -22.64 -2.07 -1.45
N ARG A 62 -23.00 -0.82 -1.24
CA ARG A 62 -23.91 -0.06 -2.14
C ARG A 62 -23.33 0.10 -3.55
N SER A 63 -22.01 0.11 -3.68
CA SER A 63 -21.31 0.13 -4.97
C SER A 63 -21.24 -1.26 -5.64
N GLY A 64 -21.84 -2.28 -5.02
CA GLY A 64 -21.92 -3.66 -5.55
C GLY A 64 -20.63 -4.46 -5.35
N ALA A 65 -19.80 -4.14 -4.38
CA ALA A 65 -18.67 -4.95 -3.99
C ALA A 65 -19.06 -5.97 -2.91
N LYS A 66 -18.45 -7.14 -2.94
CA LYS A 66 -18.46 -8.07 -1.82
C LYS A 66 -17.53 -7.52 -0.73
N VAL A 67 -18.05 -7.29 0.47
CA VAL A 67 -17.25 -6.80 1.59
C VAL A 67 -16.96 -7.94 2.56
N VAL A 68 -15.69 -8.11 2.94
CA VAL A 68 -15.22 -9.10 3.90
C VAL A 68 -14.43 -8.38 4.98
N LYS A 69 -14.71 -8.69 6.26
CA LYS A 69 -13.94 -8.14 7.38
C LYS A 69 -12.65 -8.94 7.55
N ALA A 70 -11.53 -8.25 7.55
CA ALA A 70 -10.21 -8.84 7.75
C ALA A 70 -10.02 -9.41 9.16
N LYS A 71 -9.26 -10.50 9.25
CA LYS A 71 -8.82 -11.13 10.50
C LYS A 71 -7.32 -10.91 10.75
N GLY A 72 -6.55 -10.76 9.68
CA GLY A 72 -5.11 -10.50 9.74
C GLY A 72 -4.75 -9.13 10.31
N THR A 73 -3.46 -8.90 10.54
CA THR A 73 -2.91 -7.67 11.12
C THR A 73 -1.85 -7.00 10.23
N THR A 74 -1.33 -7.70 9.21
CA THR A 74 -0.31 -7.19 8.28
C THR A 74 -0.82 -7.17 6.84
N PHE A 75 -0.21 -6.35 5.98
CA PHE A 75 -0.60 -6.27 4.56
C PHE A 75 -0.47 -7.63 3.85
N ALA A 76 0.59 -8.40 4.12
CA ALA A 76 0.76 -9.73 3.55
C ALA A 76 -0.38 -10.67 3.96
N GLN A 77 -0.77 -10.66 5.24
CA GLN A 77 -1.88 -11.47 5.74
C GLN A 77 -3.21 -11.05 5.09
N TRP A 78 -3.48 -9.76 4.98
CA TRP A 78 -4.69 -9.24 4.34
C TRP A 78 -4.78 -9.61 2.86
N ARG A 79 -3.67 -9.53 2.11
CA ARG A 79 -3.62 -9.95 0.70
C ARG A 79 -3.83 -11.46 0.55
N ASN A 80 -3.24 -12.26 1.43
CA ASN A 80 -3.45 -13.71 1.45
C ASN A 80 -4.89 -14.07 1.81
N GLU A 81 -5.48 -13.41 2.80
CA GLU A 81 -6.88 -13.61 3.17
C GLU A 81 -7.82 -13.23 2.03
N ALA A 82 -7.61 -12.07 1.41
CA ALA A 82 -8.42 -11.63 0.28
C ALA A 82 -8.37 -12.63 -0.89
N ALA A 83 -7.19 -13.19 -1.20
CA ALA A 83 -7.03 -14.18 -2.27
C ALA A 83 -7.86 -15.45 -2.04
N GLN A 84 -8.15 -15.82 -0.78
CA GLN A 84 -9.01 -16.97 -0.46
C GLN A 84 -10.47 -16.73 -0.84
N HIS A 85 -10.93 -15.48 -0.85
CA HIS A 85 -12.28 -15.08 -1.18
C HIS A 85 -12.52 -14.82 -2.68
N VAL A 86 -11.47 -14.90 -3.50
CA VAL A 86 -11.55 -14.75 -4.96
C VAL A 86 -11.98 -16.06 -5.59
N SER A 87 -12.98 -16.03 -6.49
CA SER A 87 -13.47 -17.19 -7.24
C SER A 87 -13.00 -17.21 -8.71
N THR A 88 -12.48 -16.10 -9.22
CA THR A 88 -12.05 -15.92 -10.61
C THR A 88 -10.62 -16.43 -10.87
N ALA A 89 -10.27 -16.53 -12.16
CA ALA A 89 -8.94 -17.00 -12.59
C ALA A 89 -7.82 -16.00 -12.29
N TRP A 90 -8.13 -14.69 -12.29
CA TRP A 90 -7.17 -13.62 -12.07
C TRP A 90 -7.54 -12.75 -10.88
N ILE A 91 -6.51 -12.23 -10.22
CA ILE A 91 -6.62 -11.25 -9.14
C ILE A 91 -5.96 -9.94 -9.60
N LEU A 92 -6.70 -8.84 -9.48
CA LEU A 92 -6.19 -7.50 -9.68
C LEU A 92 -6.23 -6.74 -8.35
N TYR A 93 -5.07 -6.53 -7.70
CA TYR A 93 -4.98 -5.73 -6.48
C TYR A 93 -4.96 -4.25 -6.82
N ILE A 94 -5.87 -3.49 -6.20
CA ILE A 94 -5.99 -2.03 -6.38
C ILE A 94 -6.16 -1.39 -5.00
N ASP A 95 -5.46 -0.29 -4.76
CA ASP A 95 -5.63 0.47 -3.54
C ASP A 95 -6.83 1.44 -3.68
N ALA A 96 -7.49 1.82 -2.57
CA ALA A 96 -8.70 2.64 -2.61
C ALA A 96 -8.46 4.04 -3.24
N ASP A 97 -7.24 4.53 -3.22
CA ASP A 97 -6.80 5.79 -3.82
C ASP A 97 -6.24 5.62 -5.27
N GLU A 98 -6.37 4.42 -5.86
CA GLU A 98 -6.00 4.15 -7.24
C GLU A 98 -7.21 4.16 -8.18
N ARG A 99 -6.98 4.45 -9.46
CA ARG A 99 -8.01 4.49 -10.51
C ARG A 99 -7.52 3.80 -11.77
N VAL A 100 -8.30 2.82 -12.24
CA VAL A 100 -8.08 2.17 -13.53
C VAL A 100 -8.75 3.00 -14.61
N THR A 101 -7.96 3.53 -15.55
CA THR A 101 -8.49 4.28 -16.70
C THR A 101 -9.17 3.32 -17.69
N PRO A 102 -10.08 3.81 -18.56
CA PRO A 102 -10.64 2.99 -19.63
C PRO A 102 -9.57 2.39 -20.56
N ALA A 103 -8.46 3.12 -20.78
CA ALA A 103 -7.34 2.65 -21.58
C ALA A 103 -6.63 1.47 -20.90
N LEU A 104 -6.31 1.61 -19.60
CA LEU A 104 -5.70 0.52 -18.82
C LEU A 104 -6.61 -0.70 -18.74
N ALA A 105 -7.92 -0.51 -18.50
CA ALA A 105 -8.89 -1.60 -18.48
C ALA A 105 -8.88 -2.41 -19.78
N LYS A 106 -8.88 -1.71 -20.93
CA LYS A 106 -8.82 -2.33 -22.26
C LYS A 106 -7.51 -3.11 -22.47
N VAL A 107 -6.38 -2.56 -22.03
CA VAL A 107 -5.08 -3.24 -22.11
C VAL A 107 -5.09 -4.50 -21.24
N ILE A 108 -5.57 -4.42 -19.99
CA ILE A 108 -5.67 -5.58 -19.10
C ILE A 108 -6.55 -6.66 -19.74
N GLN A 109 -7.77 -6.33 -20.18
CA GLN A 109 -8.66 -7.29 -20.84
C GLN A 109 -8.01 -7.98 -22.05
N GLY A 110 -7.26 -7.22 -22.86
CA GLY A 110 -6.49 -7.78 -23.97
C GLY A 110 -5.39 -8.76 -23.53
N ARG A 111 -4.71 -8.50 -22.39
CA ARG A 111 -3.71 -9.40 -21.83
C ARG A 111 -4.32 -10.68 -21.25
N LEU A 112 -5.50 -10.58 -20.63
CA LEU A 112 -6.23 -11.75 -20.12
C LEU A 112 -6.63 -12.71 -21.24
N GLN A 113 -6.92 -12.20 -22.44
CA GLN A 113 -7.27 -13.03 -23.61
C GLN A 113 -6.05 -13.70 -24.26
N ARG A 114 -4.86 -13.10 -24.20
CA ARG A 114 -3.65 -13.56 -24.90
C ARG A 114 -2.61 -14.18 -23.96
N VAL A 115 -2.95 -14.75 -22.90
CA VAL A 115 -2.16 -15.30 -21.79
C VAL A 115 -0.67 -15.57 -22.10
N GLU A 116 0.13 -14.51 -22.24
CA GLU A 116 1.58 -14.61 -22.49
C GLU A 116 2.37 -14.74 -21.19
N PHE A 117 1.84 -14.18 -20.10
CA PHE A 117 2.46 -14.11 -18.78
C PHE A 117 1.48 -14.57 -17.71
N ASP A 118 2.01 -14.93 -16.56
CA ASP A 118 1.24 -15.44 -15.42
C ASP A 118 0.94 -14.34 -14.38
N ALA A 119 1.70 -13.25 -14.43
CA ALA A 119 1.46 -12.05 -13.66
C ALA A 119 2.01 -10.82 -14.39
N TYR A 120 1.53 -9.63 -13.99
CA TYR A 120 1.92 -8.36 -14.57
C TYR A 120 2.18 -7.32 -13.49
N THR A 121 3.28 -6.60 -13.67
CA THR A 121 3.49 -5.33 -13.01
C THR A 121 2.80 -4.21 -13.80
N LEU A 122 2.26 -3.23 -13.07
CA LEU A 122 1.65 -2.03 -13.62
C LEU A 122 2.50 -0.82 -13.24
N ARG A 123 2.73 0.07 -14.21
CA ARG A 123 3.29 1.39 -13.94
C ARG A 123 2.26 2.24 -13.23
N ARG A 124 2.69 3.10 -12.29
CA ARG A 124 1.82 3.98 -11.54
C ARG A 124 2.15 5.44 -11.78
N ASN A 125 1.15 6.24 -12.13
CA ASN A 125 1.24 7.69 -12.22
C ASN A 125 0.76 8.31 -10.90
N ASN A 126 1.69 8.85 -10.13
CA ASN A 126 1.42 9.43 -8.82
C ASN A 126 0.96 10.89 -8.96
N ILE A 127 -0.24 11.18 -8.46
CA ILE A 127 -0.83 12.52 -8.41
C ILE A 127 -0.70 13.03 -6.97
N HIS A 128 0.13 14.04 -6.75
CA HIS A 128 0.30 14.72 -5.47
C HIS A 128 -0.20 16.17 -5.59
N PHE A 129 -0.99 16.63 -4.65
CA PHE A 129 -1.55 17.99 -4.67
C PHE A 129 -2.26 18.34 -6.00
N GLY A 130 -2.90 17.33 -6.63
CA GLY A 130 -3.60 17.50 -7.91
C GLY A 130 -2.70 17.49 -9.14
N LYS A 131 -1.39 17.27 -9.01
CA LYS A 131 -0.43 17.28 -10.11
C LYS A 131 0.25 15.92 -10.29
N TRP A 132 0.41 15.51 -11.53
CA TRP A 132 1.20 14.32 -11.87
C TRP A 132 2.69 14.56 -11.63
N MET A 133 3.29 13.75 -10.75
CA MET A 133 4.72 13.78 -10.46
C MET A 133 5.50 12.97 -11.48
N GLN A 134 6.33 13.61 -12.28
CA GLN A 134 7.18 12.99 -13.29
C GLN A 134 8.64 12.90 -12.89
N HIS A 135 9.01 13.54 -11.77
CA HIS A 135 10.37 13.65 -11.26
C HIS A 135 10.39 13.37 -9.74
N GLY A 136 11.47 13.73 -9.05
CA GLY A 136 11.57 13.61 -7.60
C GLY A 136 11.70 12.18 -7.07
N GLY A 137 11.71 11.19 -7.98
CA GLY A 137 11.77 9.76 -7.64
C GLY A 137 10.45 9.01 -7.86
N TRP A 138 9.43 9.66 -8.42
CA TRP A 138 8.10 9.08 -8.68
C TRP A 138 7.93 8.48 -10.09
N GLN A 139 8.86 8.73 -11.00
CA GLN A 139 8.75 8.39 -12.43
C GLN A 139 8.82 6.89 -12.74
N ASN A 140 9.35 6.08 -11.84
CA ASN A 140 9.57 4.64 -12.05
C ASN A 140 8.85 3.78 -11.00
N ASP A 141 7.67 4.18 -10.62
CA ASP A 141 6.85 3.45 -9.68
C ASP A 141 6.12 2.32 -10.41
N VAL A 142 6.57 1.09 -10.17
CA VAL A 142 6.04 -0.12 -10.83
C VAL A 142 5.73 -1.16 -9.77
N LEU A 143 4.49 -1.63 -9.74
CA LEU A 143 4.00 -2.57 -8.73
C LEU A 143 3.39 -3.82 -9.36
N LEU A 144 3.61 -4.98 -8.75
CA LEU A 144 2.93 -6.21 -9.12
C LEU A 144 1.47 -6.14 -8.67
N ARG A 145 0.54 -6.10 -9.63
CA ARG A 145 -0.88 -5.86 -9.37
C ARG A 145 -1.83 -6.91 -9.95
N LEU A 146 -1.51 -7.48 -11.11
CA LEU A 146 -2.36 -8.45 -11.80
C LEU A 146 -1.68 -9.82 -11.82
N MET A 147 -2.37 -10.88 -11.40
CA MET A 147 -1.79 -12.22 -11.35
C MET A 147 -2.84 -13.32 -11.46
N LYS A 148 -2.47 -14.45 -12.05
CA LYS A 148 -3.30 -15.67 -11.99
C LYS A 148 -3.37 -16.16 -10.55
N LYS A 149 -4.58 -16.46 -10.07
CA LYS A 149 -4.79 -16.99 -8.73
C LYS A 149 -3.99 -18.28 -8.49
N GLU A 150 -4.00 -19.19 -9.45
CA GLU A 150 -3.29 -20.49 -9.36
C GLU A 150 -1.76 -20.37 -9.30
N LYS A 151 -1.20 -19.24 -9.75
CA LYS A 151 0.24 -18.98 -9.75
C LYS A 151 0.73 -18.21 -8.53
N LEU A 152 -0.19 -17.63 -7.76
CA LEU A 152 0.12 -16.97 -6.49
C LEU A 152 0.35 -18.02 -5.41
N ARG A 153 1.56 -18.08 -4.87
CA ARG A 153 1.93 -18.94 -3.73
C ARG A 153 1.61 -18.30 -2.40
N GLY A 154 1.62 -16.98 -2.37
CA GLY A 154 1.29 -16.16 -1.22
C GLY A 154 2.01 -14.82 -1.24
N TRP A 155 1.67 -13.98 -0.28
CA TRP A 155 2.34 -12.73 0.01
C TRP A 155 3.18 -12.91 1.27
N GLN A 156 4.40 -12.40 1.27
CA GLN A 156 5.35 -12.47 2.38
C GLN A 156 5.91 -11.08 2.69
N GLY A 157 6.41 -10.92 3.91
CA GLY A 157 6.94 -9.66 4.43
C GLY A 157 5.90 -8.82 5.16
N ASP A 158 6.28 -8.25 6.31
CA ASP A 158 5.35 -7.48 7.16
C ASP A 158 5.19 -6.04 6.66
N VAL A 159 6.19 -5.50 5.97
CA VAL A 159 6.27 -4.07 5.58
C VAL A 159 6.52 -3.87 4.09
N HIS A 160 7.41 -4.63 3.49
CA HIS A 160 7.65 -4.63 2.05
C HIS A 160 7.15 -5.95 1.50
N GLU A 161 5.82 -6.09 1.54
CA GLU A 161 5.20 -7.32 1.09
C GLU A 161 5.48 -7.54 -0.40
N HIS A 162 5.86 -8.76 -0.70
CA HIS A 162 6.06 -9.22 -2.07
C HIS A 162 5.27 -10.50 -2.31
N ALA A 163 4.74 -10.63 -3.52
CA ALA A 163 4.05 -11.84 -3.92
C ALA A 163 5.05 -12.88 -4.44
N GLU A 164 4.92 -14.10 -3.96
CA GLU A 164 5.59 -15.25 -4.57
C GLU A 164 4.75 -15.77 -5.74
N ILE A 165 5.24 -15.56 -6.95
CA ILE A 165 4.58 -15.97 -8.19
C ILE A 165 5.40 -17.09 -8.86
N THR A 166 4.71 -18.17 -9.23
CA THR A 166 5.28 -19.20 -10.10
C THR A 166 4.89 -18.92 -11.54
N GLY A 167 5.89 -18.73 -12.43
CA GLY A 167 5.62 -18.46 -13.83
C GLY A 167 6.30 -17.21 -14.38
N ARG A 168 5.82 -16.72 -15.52
CA ARG A 168 6.42 -15.59 -16.23
C ARG A 168 5.78 -14.27 -15.81
N LEU A 169 6.63 -13.28 -15.56
CA LEU A 169 6.23 -11.91 -15.21
C LEU A 169 6.33 -11.00 -16.43
N GLY A 170 5.26 -10.28 -16.73
CA GLY A 170 5.20 -9.23 -17.74
C GLY A 170 5.03 -7.85 -17.13
N THR A 171 5.05 -6.82 -17.97
CA THR A 171 4.79 -5.43 -17.58
C THR A 171 3.68 -4.84 -18.45
N ILE A 172 2.82 -4.04 -17.83
CA ILE A 172 1.83 -3.20 -18.51
C ILE A 172 2.28 -1.75 -18.36
N ASP A 173 2.59 -1.11 -19.50
CA ASP A 173 3.09 0.28 -19.52
C ASP A 173 1.98 1.32 -19.38
N GLU A 174 0.73 0.96 -19.77
CA GLU A 174 -0.43 1.84 -19.56
C GLU A 174 -0.63 2.08 -18.06
N PRO A 175 -0.63 3.34 -17.59
CA PRO A 175 -0.48 3.60 -16.17
C PRO A 175 -1.78 3.46 -15.39
N LEU A 176 -1.63 2.97 -14.16
CA LEU A 176 -2.58 3.11 -13.07
C LEU A 176 -2.44 4.50 -12.46
N VAL A 177 -3.53 5.22 -12.28
CA VAL A 177 -3.52 6.56 -11.64
C VAL A 177 -3.64 6.41 -10.14
N HIS A 178 -2.71 7.01 -9.39
CA HIS A 178 -2.68 6.97 -7.92
C HIS A 178 -2.88 8.39 -7.36
N LEU A 179 -4.01 8.60 -6.67
CA LEU A 179 -4.44 9.88 -6.10
C LEU A 179 -3.98 9.99 -4.64
N THR A 180 -2.70 10.15 -4.44
CA THR A 180 -2.11 10.23 -3.09
C THR A 180 -1.81 11.67 -2.68
N HIS A 181 -1.51 11.93 -1.41
CA HIS A 181 -1.18 13.26 -0.85
C HIS A 181 -2.14 14.36 -1.35
N ARG A 182 -3.46 14.12 -1.24
CA ARG A 182 -4.50 15.07 -1.68
C ARG A 182 -4.41 16.40 -0.92
N ASN A 183 -3.96 16.32 0.33
CA ASN A 183 -3.62 17.46 1.16
C ASN A 183 -2.49 17.07 2.13
N LEU A 184 -1.91 18.08 2.78
CA LEU A 184 -0.79 17.89 3.70
C LEU A 184 -1.11 16.94 4.84
N PHE A 185 -2.29 17.06 5.44
CA PHE A 185 -2.64 16.28 6.64
C PHE A 185 -2.87 14.79 6.32
N ASP A 186 -3.43 14.48 5.15
CA ASP A 186 -3.54 13.08 4.69
C ASP A 186 -2.15 12.45 4.50
N GLY A 187 -1.23 13.21 3.89
CA GLY A 187 0.16 12.80 3.74
C GLY A 187 0.85 12.56 5.09
N LEU A 188 0.70 13.48 6.05
CA LEU A 188 1.32 13.36 7.38
C LEU A 188 0.79 12.18 8.20
N ARG A 189 -0.52 11.89 8.14
CA ARG A 189 -1.09 10.72 8.83
C ARG A 189 -0.49 9.42 8.29
N LYS A 190 -0.47 9.25 6.95
CA LYS A 190 0.16 8.09 6.32
C LYS A 190 1.65 7.99 6.68
N SER A 191 2.35 9.14 6.70
CA SER A 191 3.77 9.19 7.05
C SER A 191 4.07 8.72 8.48
N ALA A 192 3.21 9.05 9.45
CA ALA A 192 3.42 8.66 10.85
C ALA A 192 3.51 7.13 11.01
N ASP A 193 2.57 6.39 10.41
CA ASP A 193 2.54 4.94 10.48
C ASP A 193 3.76 4.31 9.77
N TRP A 194 4.06 4.76 8.56
CA TRP A 194 5.17 4.24 7.77
C TRP A 194 6.54 4.52 8.38
N THR A 195 6.73 5.70 9.01
CA THR A 195 8.01 6.07 9.61
C THR A 195 8.34 5.21 10.83
N ASP A 196 7.35 4.85 11.65
CA ASP A 196 7.56 3.95 12.79
C ASP A 196 8.01 2.57 12.32
N ILE A 197 7.31 2.02 11.33
CA ILE A 197 7.61 0.72 10.76
C ILE A 197 9.03 0.68 10.15
N GLU A 198 9.39 1.69 9.32
CA GLU A 198 10.72 1.76 8.70
C GLU A 198 11.83 1.89 9.74
N ALA A 199 11.58 2.62 10.83
CA ALA A 199 12.54 2.75 11.92
C ALA A 199 12.81 1.42 12.65
N HIS A 200 11.78 0.61 12.88
CA HIS A 200 11.93 -0.72 13.46
C HIS A 200 12.73 -1.66 12.55
N LEU A 201 12.47 -1.65 11.25
CA LEU A 201 13.24 -2.44 10.28
C LEU A 201 14.72 -2.04 10.26
N LEU A 202 15.02 -0.75 10.30
CA LEU A 202 16.39 -0.27 10.38
C LEU A 202 17.08 -0.71 11.67
N LEU A 203 16.34 -0.76 12.79
CA LEU A 203 16.86 -1.26 14.05
C LEU A 203 17.19 -2.75 13.97
N GLU A 204 16.27 -3.55 13.46
CA GLU A 204 16.43 -4.99 13.26
C GLU A 204 17.57 -5.33 12.30
N ALA A 205 17.75 -4.53 11.25
CA ALA A 205 18.88 -4.63 10.32
C ALA A 205 20.24 -4.20 10.94
N GLY A 206 20.27 -3.85 12.23
CA GLY A 206 21.49 -3.46 12.93
C GLY A 206 22.07 -2.12 12.49
N HIS A 207 21.22 -1.17 12.08
CA HIS A 207 21.66 0.14 11.63
C HIS A 207 22.52 0.83 12.69
N PRO A 208 23.68 1.44 12.33
CA PRO A 208 24.57 2.14 13.27
C PRO A 208 23.86 3.25 14.04
N LYS A 209 24.36 3.55 15.25
CA LYS A 209 23.78 4.60 16.10
C LYS A 209 23.62 5.92 15.35
N VAL A 210 22.44 6.51 15.50
CA VAL A 210 22.10 7.80 14.92
C VAL A 210 22.56 8.91 15.85
N GLY A 211 23.40 9.81 15.32
CA GLY A 211 23.83 11.02 16.03
C GLY A 211 23.37 12.29 15.30
N PRO A 212 23.47 13.48 15.93
CA PRO A 212 22.92 14.73 15.39
C PRO A 212 23.50 15.10 14.01
N LEU A 213 24.80 14.96 13.81
CA LEU A 213 25.44 15.22 12.51
C LEU A 213 24.93 14.30 11.40
N ARG A 214 24.64 13.04 11.75
CA ARG A 214 24.08 12.06 10.81
C ARG A 214 22.65 12.42 10.42
N LEU A 215 21.83 12.85 11.36
CA LEU A 215 20.46 13.34 11.10
C LEU A 215 20.47 14.48 10.09
N VAL A 216 21.26 15.53 10.35
CA VAL A 216 21.37 16.67 9.43
C VAL A 216 21.85 16.23 8.05
N LYS A 217 22.92 15.42 8.00
CA LYS A 217 23.49 14.93 6.73
C LYS A 217 22.47 14.15 5.89
N ILE A 218 21.69 13.27 6.52
CA ILE A 218 20.70 12.44 5.83
C ILE A 218 19.61 13.30 5.20
N VAL A 219 19.06 14.26 5.96
CA VAL A 219 18.00 15.15 5.48
C VAL A 219 18.47 16.04 4.34
N VAL A 220 19.62 16.69 4.53
CA VAL A 220 20.19 17.60 3.52
C VAL A 220 20.54 16.82 2.24
N PHE A 221 21.14 15.64 2.38
CA PHE A 221 21.47 14.80 1.22
C PHE A 221 20.21 14.33 0.47
N ASP A 222 19.18 13.86 1.20
CA ASP A 222 17.93 13.41 0.56
C ASP A 222 17.24 14.58 -0.16
N LEU A 223 17.17 15.76 0.44
CA LEU A 223 16.59 16.95 -0.18
C LEU A 223 17.35 17.34 -1.47
N ILE A 224 18.68 17.41 -1.41
CA ILE A 224 19.51 17.73 -2.58
C ILE A 224 19.31 16.66 -3.67
N ASN A 225 19.31 15.39 -3.29
CA ASN A 225 19.09 14.29 -4.22
C ASN A 225 17.71 14.39 -4.92
N ARG A 226 16.63 14.64 -4.17
CA ARG A 226 15.29 14.75 -4.75
C ARG A 226 15.14 16.00 -5.61
N VAL A 227 15.56 17.15 -5.11
CA VAL A 227 15.35 18.40 -5.82
C VAL A 227 16.24 18.48 -7.08
N PHE A 228 17.55 18.21 -6.96
CA PHE A 228 18.50 18.48 -8.03
C PHE A 228 18.87 17.24 -8.85
N ILE A 229 19.08 16.07 -8.23
CA ILE A 229 19.49 14.86 -8.96
C ILE A 229 18.27 14.19 -9.60
N LYS A 230 17.19 14.03 -8.83
CA LYS A 230 15.90 13.49 -9.32
C LYS A 230 15.00 14.54 -9.94
N LEU A 231 15.46 15.79 -10.04
CA LEU A 231 14.85 16.89 -10.76
C LEU A 231 13.42 17.26 -10.30
N ALA A 232 13.10 17.12 -9.01
CA ALA A 232 11.76 17.44 -8.49
C ALA A 232 11.31 18.87 -8.81
N TRP A 233 12.25 19.82 -8.94
CA TRP A 233 11.95 21.19 -9.34
C TRP A 233 11.29 21.33 -10.72
N LYS A 234 11.44 20.33 -11.61
CA LYS A 234 10.78 20.31 -12.91
C LYS A 234 9.27 20.05 -12.80
N ASP A 235 8.84 19.46 -11.71
CA ASP A 235 7.40 19.29 -11.40
C ASP A 235 6.84 20.56 -10.72
N GLY A 236 7.56 21.67 -10.76
CA GLY A 236 7.14 22.96 -10.25
C GLY A 236 7.13 23.03 -8.72
N GLN A 237 6.26 23.88 -8.19
CA GLN A 237 6.13 24.12 -6.76
C GLN A 237 5.73 22.84 -6.00
N GLU A 238 4.81 22.06 -6.56
CA GLU A 238 4.31 20.83 -5.98
C GLU A 238 5.43 19.78 -5.85
N GLY A 239 6.31 19.66 -6.86
CA GLY A 239 7.46 18.77 -6.82
C GLY A 239 8.48 19.14 -5.76
N VAL A 240 8.73 20.44 -5.58
CA VAL A 240 9.63 20.93 -4.51
C VAL A 240 9.01 20.68 -3.13
N ILE A 241 7.72 21.00 -2.94
CA ILE A 241 7.01 20.73 -1.68
C ILE A 241 7.05 19.24 -1.35
N GLU A 242 6.76 18.38 -2.31
CA GLU A 242 6.81 16.94 -2.12
C GLU A 242 8.21 16.44 -1.75
N ALA A 243 9.27 16.95 -2.40
CA ALA A 243 10.64 16.63 -2.05
C ALA A 243 10.97 17.01 -0.60
N MET A 244 10.48 18.16 -0.12
CA MET A 244 10.66 18.61 1.28
C MET A 244 9.90 17.68 2.25
N ILE A 245 8.66 17.27 1.94
CA ILE A 245 7.87 16.35 2.76
C ILE A 245 8.59 15.00 2.86
N GLN A 246 9.09 14.47 1.75
CA GLN A 246 9.81 13.19 1.75
C GLN A 246 11.12 13.26 2.56
N SER A 247 11.83 14.40 2.48
CA SER A 247 13.04 14.62 3.30
C SER A 247 12.70 14.76 4.79
N MET A 248 11.55 15.35 5.12
CA MET A 248 11.02 15.37 6.49
C MET A 248 10.63 13.97 6.97
N ASN A 249 9.98 13.15 6.14
CA ASN A 249 9.71 11.75 6.47
C ASN A 249 11.00 10.99 6.77
N ARG A 250 12.05 11.22 5.99
CA ARG A 250 13.36 10.64 6.27
C ARG A 250 13.94 11.10 7.62
N PHE A 251 13.76 12.38 7.97
CA PHE A 251 14.09 12.88 9.30
C PHE A 251 13.33 12.15 10.41
N LEU A 252 12.03 11.97 10.27
CA LEU A 252 11.19 11.28 11.26
C LEU A 252 11.61 9.83 11.46
N VAL A 253 11.88 9.08 10.38
CA VAL A 253 12.38 7.69 10.43
C VAL A 253 13.66 7.60 11.26
N TYR A 254 14.65 8.46 10.97
CA TYR A 254 15.93 8.42 11.68
C TYR A 254 15.84 8.98 13.11
N THR A 255 14.92 9.90 13.38
CA THR A 255 14.61 10.36 14.74
C THR A 255 14.00 9.25 15.56
N ARG A 256 13.03 8.52 14.98
CA ARG A 256 12.42 7.36 15.63
C ARG A 256 13.43 6.23 15.86
N LEU A 257 14.29 5.96 14.88
CA LEU A 257 15.41 5.02 15.05
C LEU A 257 16.35 5.44 16.20
N TRP A 258 16.68 6.76 16.30
CA TRP A 258 17.46 7.28 17.42
C TRP A 258 16.75 7.03 18.76
N GLU A 259 15.46 7.24 18.85
CA GLU A 259 14.63 6.92 20.04
C GLU A 259 14.77 5.45 20.44
N LEU A 260 14.54 4.55 19.50
CA LEU A 260 14.61 3.08 19.71
C LEU A 260 16.01 2.62 20.12
N GLN A 261 17.06 3.34 19.74
CA GLN A 261 18.45 3.04 20.08
C GLN A 261 18.86 3.54 21.49
N GLN A 262 17.99 4.28 22.20
CA GLN A 262 18.38 4.83 23.51
C GLN A 262 18.48 3.76 24.59
N LYS A 263 19.50 3.91 25.47
CA LYS A 263 19.71 3.07 26.66
C LYS A 263 19.99 3.98 27.87
N PRO A 264 19.17 3.99 28.91
CA PRO A 264 17.85 3.32 28.98
C PRO A 264 16.85 3.93 27.97
N PRO A 265 15.75 3.21 27.65
CA PRO A 265 14.66 3.74 26.81
C PRO A 265 14.12 5.06 27.37
N LEU A 266 13.55 5.90 26.47
CA LEU A 266 13.07 7.24 26.86
C LEU A 266 12.02 7.17 27.96
N GLU A 267 11.09 6.21 27.89
CA GLU A 267 10.08 5.98 28.94
C GLU A 267 10.72 5.82 30.32
N LYS A 268 11.78 5.02 30.42
CA LYS A 268 12.52 4.84 31.67
C LYS A 268 13.18 6.12 32.18
N ARG A 269 13.62 6.99 31.26
CA ARG A 269 14.18 8.29 31.64
C ARG A 269 13.13 9.21 32.23
N TYR A 270 11.89 9.21 31.69
CA TYR A 270 10.76 9.95 32.24
C TYR A 270 10.38 9.43 33.62
N GLU A 271 10.29 8.10 33.81
CA GLU A 271 10.05 7.48 35.11
C GLU A 271 11.09 7.93 36.17
N LEU A 272 12.36 7.99 35.83
CA LEU A 272 13.42 8.42 36.73
C LEU A 272 13.28 9.90 37.12
N VAL A 273 12.92 10.77 36.16
CA VAL A 273 12.64 12.18 36.44
C VAL A 273 11.44 12.32 37.37
N GLU A 274 10.38 11.57 37.13
CA GLU A 274 9.17 11.59 37.95
C GLU A 274 9.44 11.11 39.39
N GLN A 275 10.21 10.02 39.55
CA GLN A 275 10.64 9.53 40.85
C GLN A 275 11.46 10.56 41.63
N GLU A 276 12.35 11.29 40.95
CA GLU A 276 13.14 12.34 41.56
C GLU A 276 12.28 13.52 42.03
N ILE A 277 11.31 13.95 41.23
CA ILE A 277 10.34 14.99 41.61
C ILE A 277 9.54 14.56 42.86
N GLN A 278 9.03 13.31 42.85
CA GLN A 278 8.29 12.78 44.00
C GLN A 278 9.15 12.70 45.27
N ARG A 279 10.45 12.39 45.14
CA ARG A 279 11.38 12.39 46.29
C ARG A 279 11.51 13.79 46.89
N GLN A 280 11.61 14.83 46.07
CA GLN A 280 11.71 16.22 46.54
C GLN A 280 10.48 16.69 47.29
N TRP A 281 9.28 16.17 47.02
CA TRP A 281 8.07 16.46 47.77
C TRP A 281 7.96 15.71 49.08
N ARG A 282 8.74 14.67 49.31
CA ARG A 282 8.73 13.87 50.57
C ARG A 282 9.85 14.28 51.51
N SER A 283 10.80 15.08 51.09
CA SER A 283 11.86 15.68 51.91
C SER A 283 11.42 17.00 52.49
#